data_722f10fa9807a2c92d103005233533a2
#
_entry.id   722f10fa9807a2c92d103005233533a2
#
_cell.length_a   1.000
_cell.length_b   1.000
_cell.length_c   1.000
_cell.angle_alpha   90.00
_cell.angle_beta   90.00
_cell.angle_gamma   90.00
#
_symmetry.space_group_name_H-M   'P 1'
#
loop_
_entity.id
_entity.type
_entity.pdbx_description
1 polymer ?
#
loop_
_entity_poly.entity_id
_entity_poly.type
_entity_poly.pdbx_seq_one_letter_code
_entity_poly.pdbx_strand_id
1 'polypeptide(L)'
;AVDGSAWHWYEGDEEVMSVVHKEYPSKDIWFTEGSGGEWGFPKWKTAFLNQSSCVINIARNWSKSIIFWNLALDENGGPDYYYDVNQGHDSTNRGLVTIDTQTGNWEYNVDYYTLGHVSKFVDPGAVRIDSTSLDGNIETVAFKNPDGGKVLVLANLQDAAQTVKIRWGDRSM
;
A
#
# COMPACT_ATOMS: atom_id res chain seq x y z
N ALA A 1 -16.95 -19.28 14.50
CA ALA A 1 -16.71 -17.84 14.60
C ALA A 1 -15.34 -17.55 13.97
N VAL A 2 -15.23 -16.44 13.25
CA VAL A 2 -13.95 -15.96 12.67
C VAL A 2 -13.52 -14.71 13.42
N ASP A 3 -12.21 -14.42 13.42
CA ASP A 3 -11.68 -13.26 14.12
C ASP A 3 -11.73 -11.99 13.26
N GLY A 4 -11.82 -12.13 11.94
CA GLY A 4 -11.93 -11.02 11.00
C GLY A 4 -12.01 -11.47 9.56
N SER A 5 -11.72 -10.56 8.64
CA SER A 5 -11.74 -10.75 7.19
C SER A 5 -10.42 -10.35 6.54
N ALA A 6 -10.07 -11.07 5.48
CA ALA A 6 -8.90 -10.81 4.65
C ALA A 6 -9.33 -10.21 3.31
N TRP A 7 -8.59 -9.22 2.84
CA TRP A 7 -8.94 -8.41 1.68
C TRP A 7 -7.80 -8.30 0.69
N HIS A 8 -8.16 -8.15 -0.59
CA HIS A 8 -7.28 -7.86 -1.70
C HIS A 8 -7.85 -6.68 -2.49
N TRP A 9 -7.08 -6.10 -3.43
CA TRP A 9 -7.49 -4.91 -4.20
C TRP A 9 -7.94 -5.19 -5.64
N TYR A 10 -8.19 -6.43 -5.98
CA TYR A 10 -8.49 -6.79 -7.39
C TYR A 10 -9.91 -6.48 -7.81
N GLU A 11 -10.82 -6.33 -6.86
CA GLU A 11 -12.24 -6.04 -7.11
C GLU A 11 -12.81 -5.12 -6.01
N GLY A 12 -13.70 -4.19 -6.43
CA GLY A 12 -14.34 -3.25 -5.52
C GLY A 12 -13.46 -2.06 -5.15
N ASP A 13 -13.79 -1.43 -4.03
CA ASP A 13 -13.04 -0.32 -3.45
C ASP A 13 -12.81 -0.54 -1.95
N GLU A 14 -11.86 0.20 -1.39
CA GLU A 14 -11.43 0.06 0.00
C GLU A 14 -12.50 0.48 1.02
N GLU A 15 -13.47 1.30 0.62
CA GLU A 15 -14.54 1.79 1.49
C GLU A 15 -15.45 0.65 1.98
N VAL A 16 -15.52 -0.44 1.24
CA VAL A 16 -16.28 -1.64 1.65
C VAL A 16 -15.76 -2.21 2.96
N MET A 17 -14.46 -2.10 3.24
CA MET A 17 -13.90 -2.50 4.54
C MET A 17 -14.53 -1.70 5.70
N SER A 18 -14.77 -0.41 5.51
CA SER A 18 -15.48 0.42 6.52
C SER A 18 -16.93 0.00 6.72
N VAL A 19 -17.61 -0.46 5.68
CA VAL A 19 -18.98 -1.02 5.80
C VAL A 19 -18.95 -2.27 6.66
N VAL A 20 -18.01 -3.17 6.41
CA VAL A 20 -17.85 -4.40 7.21
C VAL A 20 -17.46 -4.08 8.66
N HIS A 21 -16.55 -3.12 8.87
CA HIS A 21 -16.18 -2.70 10.22
C HIS A 21 -17.35 -2.12 10.99
N LYS A 22 -18.20 -1.33 10.35
CA LYS A 22 -19.39 -0.75 10.98
C LYS A 22 -20.38 -1.82 11.42
N GLU A 23 -20.57 -2.85 10.61
CA GLU A 23 -21.48 -3.96 10.90
C GLU A 23 -20.91 -4.91 11.98
N TYR A 24 -19.58 -5.11 11.96
CA TYR A 24 -18.88 -6.02 12.86
C TYR A 24 -17.68 -5.34 13.55
N PRO A 25 -17.90 -4.34 14.43
CA PRO A 25 -16.83 -3.48 14.96
C PRO A 25 -15.83 -4.21 15.87
N SER A 26 -16.17 -5.40 16.34
CA SER A 26 -15.27 -6.27 17.14
C SER A 26 -14.42 -7.21 16.27
N LYS A 27 -14.59 -7.17 14.93
CA LYS A 27 -13.86 -8.03 14.00
C LYS A 27 -12.76 -7.27 13.30
N ASP A 28 -11.67 -7.96 13.09
CA ASP A 28 -10.49 -7.38 12.48
C ASP A 28 -10.58 -7.40 10.94
N ILE A 29 -9.86 -6.48 10.34
CA ILE A 29 -9.70 -6.37 8.89
C ILE A 29 -8.20 -6.42 8.60
N TRP A 30 -7.81 -7.29 7.68
CA TRP A 30 -6.45 -7.42 7.19
C TRP A 30 -6.43 -7.32 5.67
N PHE A 31 -5.59 -6.45 5.15
CA PHE A 31 -5.26 -6.47 3.74
C PHE A 31 -4.08 -7.42 3.55
N THR A 32 -4.34 -8.55 2.91
CA THR A 32 -3.43 -9.69 2.89
C THR A 32 -2.76 -9.92 1.55
N GLU A 33 -3.21 -9.24 0.49
CA GLU A 33 -2.56 -9.34 -0.81
C GLU A 33 -2.86 -8.14 -1.70
N GLY A 34 -1.82 -7.62 -2.32
CA GLY A 34 -1.87 -6.72 -3.45
C GLY A 34 -0.64 -6.92 -4.30
N SER A 35 -0.79 -7.14 -5.61
CA SER A 35 0.34 -7.28 -6.53
C SER A 35 0.49 -6.06 -7.41
N GLY A 36 1.75 -5.65 -7.64
CA GLY A 36 2.12 -4.73 -8.69
C GLY A 36 2.56 -5.48 -9.95
N GLY A 37 2.52 -4.82 -11.08
CA GLY A 37 2.96 -5.40 -12.35
C GLY A 37 2.81 -4.44 -13.51
N GLU A 38 3.41 -4.78 -14.63
CA GLU A 38 3.28 -4.00 -15.87
C GLU A 38 1.89 -4.15 -16.49
N TRP A 39 1.18 -5.21 -16.17
CA TRP A 39 -0.19 -5.46 -16.59
C TRP A 39 -1.18 -4.38 -16.12
N GLY A 40 -0.90 -3.69 -15.01
CA GLY A 40 -1.74 -2.60 -14.50
C GLY A 40 -1.12 -1.24 -14.81
N PHE A 41 0.00 -0.93 -14.20
CA PHE A 41 0.66 0.38 -14.29
C PHE A 41 2.14 0.20 -14.66
N PRO A 42 2.48 0.16 -15.97
CA PRO A 42 3.86 -0.10 -16.41
C PRO A 42 4.82 1.05 -16.11
N LYS A 43 4.31 2.28 -15.97
CA LYS A 43 5.16 3.45 -15.71
C LYS A 43 5.33 3.65 -14.21
N TRP A 44 6.56 3.84 -13.78
CA TRP A 44 6.93 4.02 -12.38
C TRP A 44 6.06 5.05 -11.65
N LYS A 45 5.86 6.24 -12.24
CA LYS A 45 5.06 7.30 -11.65
C LYS A 45 3.60 6.90 -11.43
N THR A 46 2.96 6.31 -12.44
CA THR A 46 1.55 5.91 -12.34
C THR A 46 1.36 4.76 -11.36
N ALA A 47 2.29 3.81 -11.33
CA ALA A 47 2.30 2.74 -10.34
C ALA A 47 2.44 3.30 -8.92
N PHE A 48 3.40 4.21 -8.71
CA PHE A 48 3.62 4.83 -7.41
C PHE A 48 2.39 5.60 -6.90
N LEU A 49 1.78 6.41 -7.74
CA LEU A 49 0.59 7.19 -7.35
C LEU A 49 -0.61 6.29 -7.05
N ASN A 50 -0.87 5.32 -7.91
CA ASN A 50 -1.98 4.38 -7.72
C ASN A 50 -1.80 3.56 -6.43
N GLN A 51 -0.65 2.94 -6.26
CA GLN A 51 -0.38 2.13 -5.06
C GLN A 51 -0.36 2.98 -3.79
N SER A 52 0.13 4.22 -3.85
CA SER A 52 0.11 5.12 -2.70
C SER A 52 -1.31 5.46 -2.28
N SER A 53 -2.19 5.73 -3.26
CA SER A 53 -3.62 5.92 -3.01
C SER A 53 -4.24 4.69 -2.35
N CYS A 54 -4.04 3.50 -2.93
CA CYS A 54 -4.56 2.25 -2.35
C CYS A 54 -4.05 2.04 -0.91
N VAL A 55 -2.75 2.19 -0.65
CA VAL A 55 -2.17 2.00 0.68
C VAL A 55 -2.76 2.96 1.71
N ILE A 56 -2.93 4.24 1.35
CA ILE A 56 -3.56 5.24 2.21
C ILE A 56 -5.01 4.85 2.50
N ASN A 57 -5.77 4.50 1.48
CA ASN A 57 -7.19 4.18 1.61
C ASN A 57 -7.42 2.85 2.35
N ILE A 58 -6.62 1.83 2.11
CA ILE A 58 -6.63 0.58 2.88
C ILE A 58 -6.43 0.86 4.38
N ALA A 59 -5.42 1.68 4.71
CA ALA A 59 -5.16 2.04 6.10
C ALA A 59 -6.29 2.90 6.72
N ARG A 60 -6.89 3.82 5.95
CA ARG A 60 -8.05 4.61 6.38
C ARG A 60 -9.26 3.72 6.66
N ASN A 61 -9.43 2.65 5.92
CA ASN A 61 -10.56 1.75 5.98
C ASN A 61 -10.33 0.54 6.91
N TRP A 62 -9.63 0.77 8.03
CA TRP A 62 -9.53 -0.14 9.19
C TRP A 62 -8.60 -1.34 9.03
N SER A 63 -7.86 -1.45 7.95
CA SER A 63 -6.91 -2.55 7.82
C SER A 63 -5.78 -2.46 8.82
N LYS A 64 -5.49 -3.59 9.50
CA LYS A 64 -4.40 -3.75 10.46
C LYS A 64 -3.10 -4.20 9.82
N SER A 65 -3.14 -4.61 8.54
CA SER A 65 -1.97 -5.00 7.76
C SER A 65 -2.10 -4.52 6.34
N ILE A 66 -0.95 -4.35 5.68
CA ILE A 66 -0.86 -4.13 4.24
C ILE A 66 0.27 -5.03 3.74
N ILE A 67 -0.09 -6.10 3.04
CA ILE A 67 0.83 -7.10 2.55
C ILE A 67 0.79 -7.11 1.03
N PHE A 68 1.95 -6.91 0.41
CA PHE A 68 2.09 -7.08 -1.03
C PHE A 68 2.44 -8.54 -1.35
N TRP A 69 1.96 -9.00 -2.50
CA TRP A 69 2.01 -10.40 -2.89
C TRP A 69 3.43 -10.97 -2.94
N ASN A 70 4.44 -10.19 -3.32
CA ASN A 70 5.78 -10.73 -3.49
C ASN A 70 6.89 -9.82 -2.96
N LEU A 71 7.79 -10.41 -2.17
CA LEU A 71 8.95 -9.71 -1.65
C LEU A 71 10.02 -9.54 -2.74
N ALA A 72 10.36 -10.60 -3.45
CA ALA A 72 11.42 -10.58 -4.45
C ALA A 72 11.10 -11.51 -5.61
N LEU A 73 11.38 -11.04 -6.81
CA LEU A 73 11.33 -11.81 -8.04
C LEU A 73 12.67 -11.72 -8.76
N ASP A 74 12.93 -12.66 -9.66
CA ASP A 74 14.10 -12.60 -10.53
C ASP A 74 13.90 -11.60 -11.68
N GLU A 75 14.91 -11.46 -12.52
CA GLU A 75 14.92 -10.56 -13.69
C GLU A 75 13.87 -10.90 -14.74
N ASN A 76 13.26 -12.11 -14.68
CA ASN A 76 12.21 -12.56 -15.57
C ASN A 76 10.82 -12.52 -14.90
N GLY A 77 10.72 -11.97 -13.67
CA GLY A 77 9.50 -11.95 -12.89
C GLY A 77 9.14 -13.28 -12.22
N GLY A 78 10.09 -14.19 -12.11
CA GLY A 78 9.95 -15.50 -11.46
C GLY A 78 10.50 -15.55 -10.03
N PRO A 79 10.32 -16.67 -9.33
CA PRO A 79 9.61 -17.86 -9.78
C PRO A 79 8.10 -17.61 -9.88
N ASP A 80 7.52 -18.01 -11.01
CA ASP A 80 6.09 -17.97 -11.22
C ASP A 80 5.57 -19.41 -11.32
N TYR A 81 4.72 -19.79 -10.38
CA TYR A 81 4.13 -21.13 -10.38
C TYR A 81 3.13 -21.33 -11.53
N TYR A 82 2.52 -20.23 -11.98
CA TYR A 82 1.64 -20.21 -13.15
C TYR A 82 2.37 -20.00 -14.47
N TYR A 83 3.68 -19.90 -14.42
CA TYR A 83 4.46 -19.99 -15.65
C TYR A 83 4.21 -21.38 -16.25
N ASP A 84 3.12 -21.45 -16.97
CA ASP A 84 2.80 -22.66 -17.71
C ASP A 84 3.86 -22.78 -18.79
N VAL A 85 4.75 -23.74 -18.60
CA VAL A 85 5.76 -24.16 -19.59
C VAL A 85 5.17 -24.35 -21.00
N ASN A 86 3.84 -24.38 -21.11
CA ASN A 86 3.10 -24.52 -22.36
C ASN A 86 2.63 -23.20 -22.98
N GLN A 87 2.66 -22.08 -22.28
CA GLN A 87 2.11 -20.81 -22.78
C GLN A 87 3.14 -19.72 -23.06
N GLY A 88 4.38 -19.85 -22.61
CA GLY A 88 5.49 -18.95 -22.95
C GLY A 88 5.26 -17.49 -22.61
N HIS A 89 4.46 -17.20 -21.59
CA HIS A 89 4.24 -15.84 -21.13
C HIS A 89 5.17 -15.53 -19.97
N ASP A 90 6.00 -14.53 -20.15
CA ASP A 90 6.79 -13.97 -19.08
C ASP A 90 5.84 -13.32 -18.06
N SER A 91 6.05 -13.62 -16.78
CA SER A 91 5.34 -12.91 -15.71
C SER A 91 5.71 -11.43 -15.77
N THR A 92 4.71 -10.56 -15.79
CA THR A 92 4.91 -9.10 -15.67
C THR A 92 4.62 -8.59 -14.25
N ASN A 93 4.53 -9.50 -13.28
CA ASN A 93 4.43 -9.16 -11.87
C ASN A 93 5.73 -8.52 -11.37
N ARG A 94 5.62 -7.62 -10.41
CA ARG A 94 6.75 -7.06 -9.70
C ARG A 94 6.75 -7.51 -8.24
N GLY A 95 7.94 -7.87 -7.74
CA GLY A 95 8.20 -7.91 -6.30
C GLY A 95 8.56 -6.52 -5.77
N LEU A 96 8.80 -6.41 -4.49
CA LEU A 96 9.40 -5.20 -3.91
C LEU A 96 10.84 -5.04 -4.40
N VAL A 97 11.50 -6.16 -4.66
CA VAL A 97 12.90 -6.25 -5.11
C VAL A 97 12.97 -7.13 -6.35
N THR A 98 13.78 -6.74 -7.31
CA THR A 98 14.22 -7.60 -8.41
C THR A 98 15.64 -8.07 -8.14
N ILE A 99 15.91 -9.35 -8.29
CA ILE A 99 17.23 -9.97 -8.12
C ILE A 99 17.70 -10.53 -9.45
N ASP A 100 18.83 -10.02 -9.94
CA ASP A 100 19.54 -10.61 -11.09
C ASP A 100 20.20 -11.91 -10.65
N THR A 101 19.67 -13.05 -11.10
CA THR A 101 20.14 -14.38 -10.69
C THR A 101 21.50 -14.74 -11.25
N GLN A 102 22.00 -14.04 -12.28
CA GLN A 102 23.31 -14.26 -12.87
C GLN A 102 24.42 -13.56 -12.10
N THR A 103 24.13 -12.36 -11.61
CA THR A 103 25.12 -11.50 -10.94
C THR A 103 24.95 -11.43 -9.43
N GLY A 104 23.75 -11.75 -8.91
CA GLY A 104 23.38 -11.54 -7.53
C GLY A 104 23.09 -10.08 -7.19
N ASN A 105 23.12 -9.19 -8.17
CA ASN A 105 22.71 -7.79 -7.97
C ASN A 105 21.21 -7.72 -7.75
N TRP A 106 20.79 -6.64 -7.10
CA TRP A 106 19.37 -6.42 -6.82
C TRP A 106 19.02 -4.93 -6.95
N GLU A 107 17.75 -4.66 -7.20
CA GLU A 107 17.21 -3.31 -7.27
C GLU A 107 15.84 -3.23 -6.59
N TYR A 108 15.50 -2.06 -6.06
CA TYR A 108 14.18 -1.80 -5.50
C TYR A 108 13.20 -1.36 -6.59
N ASN A 109 12.04 -1.99 -6.59
CA ASN A 109 10.93 -1.60 -7.44
C ASN A 109 10.09 -0.49 -6.79
N VAL A 110 9.16 0.07 -7.56
CA VAL A 110 8.23 1.10 -7.07
C VAL A 110 7.46 0.64 -5.83
N ASP A 111 7.12 -0.63 -5.79
CA ASP A 111 6.38 -1.31 -4.73
C ASP A 111 7.09 -1.20 -3.36
N TYR A 112 8.42 -1.29 -3.36
CA TYR A 112 9.25 -1.06 -2.18
C TYR A 112 9.09 0.36 -1.63
N TYR A 113 9.17 1.35 -2.52
CA TYR A 113 9.05 2.75 -2.11
C TYR A 113 7.66 3.09 -1.62
N THR A 114 6.64 2.53 -2.24
CA THR A 114 5.24 2.73 -1.84
C THR A 114 5.01 2.24 -0.41
N LEU A 115 5.38 1.00 -0.11
CA LEU A 115 5.28 0.48 1.26
C LEU A 115 6.21 1.22 2.23
N GLY A 116 7.39 1.61 1.77
CA GLY A 116 8.38 2.34 2.55
C GLY A 116 7.87 3.66 3.12
N HIS A 117 6.94 4.33 2.43
CA HIS A 117 6.31 5.56 2.92
C HIS A 117 5.48 5.35 4.19
N VAL A 118 5.01 4.16 4.44
CA VAL A 118 4.30 3.79 5.67
C VAL A 118 5.23 3.03 6.61
N SER A 119 5.81 1.92 6.16
CA SER A 119 6.53 0.98 7.02
C SER A 119 7.77 1.55 7.69
N LYS A 120 8.37 2.60 7.12
CA LYS A 120 9.53 3.29 7.69
C LYS A 120 9.19 4.15 8.91
N PHE A 121 7.97 4.64 9.00
CA PHE A 121 7.59 5.67 9.97
C PHE A 121 6.48 5.23 10.93
N VAL A 122 5.68 4.25 10.53
CA VAL A 122 4.58 3.71 11.34
C VAL A 122 5.05 2.46 12.03
N ASP A 123 5.21 2.53 13.34
CA ASP A 123 5.73 1.43 14.14
C ASP A 123 4.68 0.34 14.37
N PRO A 124 5.08 -0.91 14.57
CA PRO A 124 4.18 -1.96 15.05
C PRO A 124 3.48 -1.52 16.34
N GLY A 125 2.15 -1.66 16.36
CA GLY A 125 1.31 -1.19 17.47
C GLY A 125 0.87 0.27 17.35
N ALA A 126 1.22 0.97 16.28
CA ALA A 126 0.65 2.27 16.00
C ALA A 126 -0.87 2.20 15.84
N VAL A 127 -1.55 3.25 16.23
CA VAL A 127 -3.00 3.38 16.09
C VAL A 127 -3.31 4.46 15.05
N ARG A 128 -4.16 4.13 14.09
CA ARG A 128 -4.68 5.13 13.16
C ARG A 128 -5.47 6.18 13.93
N ILE A 129 -5.21 7.43 13.65
CA ILE A 129 -5.91 8.58 14.19
C ILE A 129 -6.60 9.35 13.08
N ASP A 130 -7.56 10.19 13.43
CA ASP A 130 -8.28 10.97 12.43
C ASP A 130 -7.35 11.93 11.68
N SER A 131 -7.55 12.02 10.39
CA SER A 131 -6.92 13.00 9.51
C SER A 131 -7.93 13.50 8.50
N THR A 132 -7.77 14.76 8.09
CA THR A 132 -8.65 15.36 7.08
C THR A 132 -8.52 14.60 5.78
N SER A 133 -9.65 14.22 5.18
CA SER A 133 -9.70 13.79 3.78
C SER A 133 -9.81 15.04 2.93
N LEU A 134 -8.99 15.12 1.89
CA LEU A 134 -9.00 16.23 0.93
C LEU A 134 -9.44 15.64 -0.41
N ASP A 135 -10.56 16.11 -0.91
CA ASP A 135 -11.23 15.52 -2.07
C ASP A 135 -10.30 15.32 -3.28
N GLY A 136 -9.97 14.06 -3.57
CA GLY A 136 -9.47 13.56 -4.84
C GLY A 136 -8.06 13.96 -5.29
N ASN A 137 -7.45 14.95 -4.66
CA ASN A 137 -6.15 15.46 -5.11
C ASN A 137 -5.01 15.19 -4.13
N ILE A 138 -5.34 15.20 -2.86
CA ILE A 138 -4.39 14.91 -1.78
C ILE A 138 -5.05 13.92 -0.84
N GLU A 139 -4.46 12.76 -0.74
CA GLU A 139 -4.90 11.73 0.19
C GLU A 139 -4.02 11.69 1.41
N THR A 140 -4.60 11.37 2.54
CA THR A 140 -3.89 11.34 3.81
C THR A 140 -4.33 10.20 4.70
N VAL A 141 -3.42 9.69 5.49
CA VAL A 141 -3.72 8.86 6.68
C VAL A 141 -2.76 9.22 7.79
N ALA A 142 -3.24 9.24 9.02
CA ALA A 142 -2.42 9.60 10.17
C ALA A 142 -2.41 8.50 11.23
N PHE A 143 -1.28 8.39 11.92
CA PHE A 143 -1.05 7.40 12.97
C PHE A 143 -0.43 8.04 14.20
N LYS A 144 -0.64 7.38 15.33
CA LYS A 144 0.08 7.64 16.58
C LYS A 144 0.87 6.39 16.93
N ASN A 145 2.18 6.51 16.97
CA ASN A 145 3.09 5.45 17.36
C ASN A 145 3.04 5.18 18.88
N PRO A 146 3.49 4.01 19.34
CA PRO A 146 3.50 3.67 20.76
C PRO A 146 4.31 4.64 21.64
N ASP A 147 5.34 5.26 21.10
CA ASP A 147 6.15 6.30 21.77
C ASP A 147 5.44 7.67 21.87
N GLY A 148 4.25 7.78 21.26
CA GLY A 148 3.47 9.02 21.17
C GLY A 148 3.80 9.87 19.96
N GLY A 149 4.78 9.50 19.15
CA GLY A 149 5.09 10.12 17.86
C GLY A 149 3.89 10.06 16.92
N LYS A 150 3.77 11.08 16.06
CA LYS A 150 2.68 11.15 15.09
C LYS A 150 3.23 11.13 13.70
N VAL A 151 2.61 10.32 12.86
CA VAL A 151 2.96 10.16 11.46
C VAL A 151 1.78 10.59 10.60
N LEU A 152 2.03 11.46 9.65
CA LEU A 152 1.09 11.79 8.58
C LEU A 152 1.68 11.30 7.28
N VAL A 153 1.03 10.34 6.65
CA VAL A 153 1.30 9.95 5.27
C VAL A 153 0.39 10.78 4.37
N LEU A 154 0.98 11.40 3.35
CA LEU A 154 0.28 12.28 2.44
C LEU A 154 0.76 12.00 1.01
N ALA A 155 -0.18 11.82 0.10
CA ALA A 155 0.08 11.68 -1.32
C ALA A 155 -0.59 12.82 -2.09
N ASN A 156 0.20 13.53 -2.92
CA ASN A 156 -0.34 14.44 -3.92
C ASN A 156 -0.51 13.65 -5.22
N LEU A 157 -1.74 13.40 -5.61
CA LEU A 157 -2.07 12.63 -6.81
C LEU A 157 -2.08 13.48 -8.08
N GLN A 158 -1.81 14.78 -7.97
CA GLN A 158 -1.77 15.72 -9.09
C GLN A 158 -0.36 15.92 -9.62
N ASP A 159 -0.25 16.33 -10.88
CA ASP A 159 1.02 16.74 -11.48
C ASP A 159 1.53 18.10 -10.95
N ALA A 160 0.63 18.95 -10.51
CA ALA A 160 0.97 20.26 -9.98
C ALA A 160 1.35 20.17 -8.49
N ALA A 161 2.37 20.93 -8.11
CA ALA A 161 2.72 21.09 -6.70
C ALA A 161 1.54 21.69 -5.90
N GLN A 162 1.29 21.15 -4.73
CA GLN A 162 0.24 21.60 -3.82
C GLN A 162 0.85 22.10 -2.51
N THR A 163 0.30 23.18 -1.98
CA THR A 163 0.67 23.67 -0.66
C THR A 163 -0.37 23.21 0.35
N VAL A 164 0.07 22.48 1.36
CA VAL A 164 -0.80 22.01 2.45
C VAL A 164 -0.39 22.63 3.76
N LYS A 165 -1.37 22.93 4.58
CA LYS A 165 -1.15 23.37 5.97
C LYS A 165 -1.51 22.22 6.91
N ILE A 166 -0.52 21.72 7.63
CA ILE A 166 -0.73 20.66 8.62
C ILE A 166 -1.04 21.33 9.97
N ARG A 167 -2.13 20.92 10.60
CA ARG A 167 -2.52 21.36 11.93
C ARG A 167 -2.65 20.19 12.88
N TRP A 168 -2.16 20.35 14.09
CA TRP A 168 -2.35 19.41 15.17
C TRP A 168 -2.71 20.17 16.45
N GLY A 169 -3.99 20.19 16.81
CA GLY A 169 -4.51 21.09 17.83
C GLY A 169 -4.19 22.54 17.47
N ASP A 170 -3.56 23.27 18.37
CA ASP A 170 -3.18 24.67 18.17
C ASP A 170 -1.85 24.86 17.41
N ARG A 171 -1.12 23.76 17.11
CA ARG A 171 0.13 23.81 16.35
C ARG A 171 -0.13 23.73 14.86
N SER A 172 0.65 24.46 14.06
CA SER A 172 0.61 24.40 12.59
C SER A 172 2.02 24.44 12.01
N MET A 173 2.22 23.69 10.91
CA MET A 173 3.39 23.72 10.02
C MET A 173 2.96 24.10 8.61
#